data_14da7276693d40fee2f70fa61dcbf61b
#
_entry.id   14da7276693d40fee2f70fa61dcbf61b
#
_cell.length_a   1.000
_cell.length_b   1.000
_cell.length_c   1.000
_cell.angle_alpha   90.00
_cell.angle_beta   90.00
_cell.angle_gamma   90.00
#
_symmetry.space_group_name_H-M   'P 1'
#
loop_
_entity.id
_entity.type
_entity.pdbx_description
1 polymer ?
#
loop_
_entity_poly.entity_id
_entity_poly.type
_entity_poly.pdbx_seq_one_letter_code
_entity_poly.pdbx_strand_id
1 'polypeptide(L)'
;MTGSEMQICIDECIRCMQACNACYEACLREEDLAMMRDCIRLDRECADICGFTAQAIAQGSAYYAELCLICAEACESCGAACAAHKMDHCRRCAEACFACARTCMALVESVSEEANAPSV
;
A
#
# COMPACT_ATOMS: atom_id res chain seq x y z
N MET A 1 -15.18 -13.89 2.66
CA MET A 1 -14.06 -13.38 1.86
C MET A 1 -13.65 -14.39 0.82
N THR A 2 -13.47 -13.96 -0.41
CA THR A 2 -13.19 -14.86 -1.52
C THR A 2 -11.69 -14.83 -1.91
N GLY A 3 -11.26 -15.89 -2.61
CA GLY A 3 -9.91 -15.92 -3.17
C GLY A 3 -9.64 -14.78 -4.15
N SER A 4 -10.67 -14.32 -4.88
CA SER A 4 -10.51 -13.21 -5.82
C SER A 4 -10.28 -11.87 -5.11
N GLU A 5 -10.90 -11.64 -3.95
CA GLU A 5 -10.65 -10.44 -3.15
C GLU A 5 -9.23 -10.43 -2.62
N MET A 6 -8.74 -11.58 -2.17
CA MET A 6 -7.36 -11.73 -1.73
C MET A 6 -6.38 -11.49 -2.86
N GLN A 7 -6.66 -12.04 -4.05
CA GLN A 7 -5.78 -11.87 -5.20
C GLN A 7 -5.73 -10.42 -5.66
N ILE A 8 -6.86 -9.71 -5.65
CA ILE A 8 -6.90 -8.28 -5.97
C ILE A 8 -6.01 -7.50 -5.01
N CYS A 9 -6.10 -7.82 -3.71
CA CYS A 9 -5.27 -7.14 -2.70
C CYS A 9 -3.78 -7.43 -2.90
N ILE A 10 -3.42 -8.68 -3.18
CA ILE A 10 -2.04 -9.05 -3.50
C ILE A 10 -1.52 -8.24 -4.69
N ASP A 11 -2.31 -8.18 -5.76
CA ASP A 11 -1.92 -7.49 -6.98
C ASP A 11 -1.73 -5.98 -6.73
N GLU A 12 -2.63 -5.37 -5.98
CA GLU A 12 -2.52 -3.94 -5.64
C GLU A 12 -1.33 -3.66 -4.72
N CYS A 13 -1.05 -4.54 -3.77
CA CYS A 13 0.13 -4.40 -2.90
C CYS A 13 1.42 -4.47 -3.72
N ILE A 14 1.50 -5.40 -4.66
CA ILE A 14 2.68 -5.53 -5.53
C ILE A 14 2.82 -4.31 -6.43
N ARG A 15 1.71 -3.85 -7.02
CA ARG A 15 1.71 -2.66 -7.87
C ARG A 15 2.17 -1.43 -7.09
N CYS A 16 1.69 -1.27 -5.86
CA CYS A 16 2.08 -0.17 -4.98
C CYS A 16 3.56 -0.25 -4.62
N MET A 17 4.05 -1.45 -4.28
CA MET A 17 5.48 -1.67 -4.01
C MET A 17 6.34 -1.21 -5.19
N GLN A 18 5.96 -1.60 -6.40
CA GLN A 18 6.69 -1.21 -7.61
C GLN A 18 6.65 0.29 -7.85
N ALA A 19 5.50 0.92 -7.65
CA ALA A 19 5.35 2.36 -7.81
C ALA A 19 6.16 3.13 -6.77
N CYS A 20 6.17 2.68 -5.52
CA CYS A 20 6.98 3.29 -4.46
C CYS A 20 8.47 3.16 -4.74
N ASN A 21 8.92 2.01 -5.24
CA ASN A 21 10.32 1.82 -5.60
C ASN A 21 10.73 2.72 -6.77
N ALA A 22 9.87 2.84 -7.78
CA ALA A 22 10.12 3.73 -8.92
C ALA A 22 10.17 5.19 -8.49
N CYS A 23 9.25 5.61 -7.61
CA CYS A 23 9.23 6.97 -7.07
C CYS A 23 10.45 7.25 -6.20
N TYR A 24 10.84 6.30 -5.37
CA TYR A 24 12.05 6.37 -4.53
C TYR A 24 13.27 6.69 -5.39
N GLU A 25 13.49 5.91 -6.44
CA GLU A 25 14.63 6.10 -7.35
C GLU A 25 14.57 7.45 -8.07
N ALA A 26 13.40 7.83 -8.55
CA ALA A 26 13.21 9.09 -9.25
C ALA A 26 13.40 10.29 -8.32
N CYS A 27 12.94 10.21 -7.07
CA CYS A 27 13.12 11.26 -6.08
C CYS A 27 14.60 11.51 -5.79
N LEU A 28 15.41 10.45 -5.77
CA LEU A 28 16.85 10.58 -5.53
C LEU A 28 17.59 11.31 -6.64
N ARG A 29 16.97 11.43 -7.82
CA ARG A 29 17.53 12.13 -8.97
C ARG A 29 17.09 13.59 -9.05
N GLU A 30 16.16 14.02 -8.19
CA GLU A 30 15.73 15.41 -8.17
C GLU A 30 16.82 16.31 -7.61
N GLU A 31 16.89 17.55 -8.11
CA GLU A 31 17.93 18.49 -7.69
C GLU A 31 17.79 18.88 -6.22
N ASP A 32 16.56 19.09 -5.76
CA ASP A 32 16.28 19.48 -4.38
C ASP A 32 15.91 18.25 -3.56
N LEU A 33 16.90 17.55 -3.05
CA LEU A 33 16.72 16.35 -2.24
C LEU A 33 16.00 16.65 -0.93
N ALA A 34 16.24 17.83 -0.35
CA ALA A 34 15.59 18.20 0.89
C ALA A 34 14.05 18.25 0.74
N MET A 35 13.60 18.76 -0.41
CA MET A 35 12.17 18.82 -0.73
C MET A 35 11.57 17.41 -0.85
N MET A 36 12.36 16.43 -1.30
CA MET A 36 11.91 15.07 -1.55
C MET A 36 12.06 14.14 -0.35
N ARG A 37 12.58 14.63 0.76
CA ARG A 37 12.95 13.78 1.91
C ARG A 37 11.81 12.90 2.41
N ASP A 38 10.62 13.46 2.59
CA ASP A 38 9.47 12.69 3.10
C ASP A 38 9.02 11.64 2.10
N CYS A 39 8.99 11.97 0.80
CA CYS A 39 8.67 10.99 -0.23
C CYS A 39 9.68 9.85 -0.24
N ILE A 40 10.97 10.16 -0.15
CA ILE A 40 12.03 9.14 -0.16
C ILE A 40 11.84 8.17 1.01
N ARG A 41 11.66 8.71 2.22
CA ARG A 41 11.50 7.90 3.42
C ARG A 41 10.24 7.03 3.36
N LEU A 42 9.12 7.66 3.00
CA LEU A 42 7.83 6.96 2.99
C LEU A 42 7.70 5.98 1.84
N ASP A 43 8.28 6.27 0.67
CA ASP A 43 8.35 5.32 -0.44
C ASP A 43 9.07 4.05 -0.02
N ARG A 44 10.18 4.18 0.69
CA ARG A 44 10.95 3.01 1.13
C ARG A 44 10.14 2.18 2.12
N GLU A 45 9.57 2.82 3.13
CA GLU A 45 8.78 2.13 4.14
C GLU A 45 7.54 1.47 3.52
N CYS A 46 6.82 2.21 2.69
CA CYS A 46 5.59 1.71 2.05
C CYS A 46 5.88 0.52 1.14
N ALA A 47 6.95 0.58 0.35
CA ALA A 47 7.34 -0.53 -0.52
C ALA A 47 7.59 -1.81 0.27
N ASP A 48 8.30 -1.70 1.40
CA ASP A 48 8.60 -2.85 2.24
C ASP A 48 7.33 -3.44 2.88
N ILE A 49 6.46 -2.58 3.39
CA ILE A 49 5.20 -3.02 4.00
C ILE A 49 4.29 -3.67 2.96
N CYS A 50 4.16 -3.07 1.79
CA CYS A 50 3.33 -3.63 0.71
C CYS A 50 3.84 -5.00 0.27
N GLY A 51 5.15 -5.14 0.08
CA GLY A 51 5.74 -6.41 -0.32
C GLY A 51 5.54 -7.50 0.71
N PHE A 52 5.74 -7.18 1.97
CA PHE A 52 5.52 -8.12 3.07
C PHE A 52 4.05 -8.52 3.17
N THR A 53 3.14 -7.54 3.06
CA THR A 53 1.69 -7.79 3.13
C THR A 53 1.23 -8.72 2.00
N ALA A 54 1.69 -8.49 0.77
CA ALA A 54 1.38 -9.36 -0.36
C ALA A 54 1.80 -10.80 -0.09
N GLN A 55 3.00 -10.99 0.42
CA GLN A 55 3.52 -12.32 0.76
C GLN A 55 2.70 -12.97 1.88
N ALA A 56 2.33 -12.22 2.89
CA ALA A 56 1.54 -12.71 4.02
C ALA A 56 0.16 -13.20 3.55
N ILE A 57 -0.51 -12.42 2.70
CA ILE A 57 -1.81 -12.83 2.15
C ILE A 57 -1.64 -14.10 1.31
N ALA A 58 -0.64 -14.15 0.45
CA ALA A 58 -0.39 -15.31 -0.42
C ALA A 58 -0.08 -16.57 0.36
N GLN A 59 0.58 -16.44 1.50
CA GLN A 59 0.93 -17.58 2.37
C GLN A 59 -0.21 -18.01 3.29
N GLY A 60 -1.31 -17.29 3.32
CA GLY A 60 -2.41 -17.58 4.22
C GLY A 60 -2.08 -17.28 5.68
N SER A 61 -1.30 -16.22 5.92
CA SER A 61 -0.91 -15.83 7.28
C SER A 61 -2.13 -15.54 8.15
N ALA A 62 -2.08 -15.99 9.40
CA ALA A 62 -3.12 -15.67 10.38
C ALA A 62 -3.19 -14.17 10.70
N TYR A 63 -2.15 -13.42 10.36
CA TYR A 63 -2.05 -11.98 10.65
C TYR A 63 -2.40 -11.09 9.46
N TYR A 64 -2.98 -11.66 8.40
CA TYR A 64 -3.17 -10.88 7.16
C TYR A 64 -4.06 -9.66 7.35
N ALA A 65 -5.08 -9.74 8.21
CA ALA A 65 -5.99 -8.61 8.45
C ALA A 65 -5.26 -7.45 9.13
N GLU A 66 -4.46 -7.74 10.15
CA GLU A 66 -3.67 -6.71 10.85
C GLU A 66 -2.63 -6.08 9.91
N LEU A 67 -2.01 -6.91 9.08
CA LEU A 67 -1.03 -6.42 8.11
C LEU A 67 -1.68 -5.56 7.03
N CYS A 68 -2.88 -5.92 6.58
CA CYS A 68 -3.64 -5.08 5.65
C CYS A 68 -3.97 -3.71 6.24
N LEU A 69 -4.33 -3.66 7.52
CA LEU A 69 -4.59 -2.40 8.20
C LEU A 69 -3.35 -1.52 8.25
N ILE A 70 -2.22 -2.10 8.65
CA ILE A 70 -0.94 -1.39 8.68
C ILE A 70 -0.55 -0.92 7.27
N CYS A 71 -0.73 -1.79 6.28
CA CYS A 71 -0.43 -1.47 4.89
C CYS A 71 -1.28 -0.30 4.39
N ALA A 72 -2.58 -0.29 4.72
CA ALA A 72 -3.46 0.80 4.35
C ALA A 72 -2.99 2.13 4.94
N GLU A 73 -2.60 2.13 6.21
CA GLU A 73 -2.09 3.35 6.88
C GLU A 73 -0.78 3.84 6.24
N ALA A 74 0.14 2.93 5.96
CA ALA A 74 1.40 3.26 5.30
C ALA A 74 1.16 3.83 3.90
N CYS A 75 0.25 3.22 3.15
CA CYS A 75 -0.11 3.67 1.81
C CYS A 75 -0.74 5.06 1.83
N GLU A 76 -1.60 5.35 2.80
CA GLU A 76 -2.21 6.68 2.91
C GLU A 76 -1.17 7.74 3.25
N SER A 77 -0.25 7.44 4.16
CA SER A 77 0.83 8.37 4.51
C SER A 77 1.74 8.66 3.32
N CYS A 78 2.15 7.61 2.62
CA CYS A 78 3.00 7.75 1.43
C CYS A 78 2.26 8.46 0.30
N GLY A 79 1.01 8.09 0.06
CA GLY A 79 0.17 8.73 -0.94
C GLY A 79 0.01 10.22 -0.70
N ALA A 80 -0.24 10.62 0.54
CA ALA A 80 -0.39 12.03 0.91
C ALA A 80 0.90 12.81 0.69
N ALA A 81 2.05 12.24 1.07
CA ALA A 81 3.34 12.89 0.86
C ALA A 81 3.64 13.07 -0.62
N CYS A 82 3.40 12.03 -1.43
CA CYS A 82 3.63 12.08 -2.87
C CYS A 82 2.66 13.02 -3.57
N ALA A 83 1.40 13.07 -3.14
CA ALA A 83 0.38 13.93 -3.74
C ALA A 83 0.69 15.42 -3.57
N ALA A 84 1.55 15.78 -2.61
CA ALA A 84 1.97 17.16 -2.39
C ALA A 84 2.94 17.66 -3.48
N HIS A 85 3.46 16.77 -4.32
CA HIS A 85 4.41 17.12 -5.37
C HIS A 85 3.78 17.00 -6.75
N LYS A 86 4.29 17.76 -7.72
CA LYS A 86 3.75 17.85 -9.08
C LYS A 86 4.39 16.88 -10.07
N MET A 87 5.51 16.26 -9.70
CA MET A 87 6.23 15.35 -10.59
C MET A 87 5.38 14.13 -10.93
N ASP A 88 5.50 13.66 -12.17
CA ASP A 88 4.72 12.52 -12.65
C ASP A 88 4.96 11.26 -11.80
N HIS A 89 6.22 10.99 -11.41
CA HIS A 89 6.52 9.83 -10.60
C HIS A 89 5.84 9.89 -9.22
N CYS A 90 5.75 11.10 -8.63
CA CYS A 90 5.06 11.29 -7.35
C CYS A 90 3.56 11.08 -7.51
N ARG A 91 2.99 11.57 -8.59
CA ARG A 91 1.55 11.42 -8.87
C ARG A 91 1.17 9.96 -9.10
N ARG A 92 1.98 9.23 -9.87
CA ARG A 92 1.74 7.79 -10.10
C ARG A 92 1.86 7.00 -8.81
N CYS A 93 2.84 7.35 -7.96
CA CYS A 93 3.00 6.71 -6.66
C CYS A 93 1.79 6.98 -5.77
N ALA A 94 1.32 8.22 -5.70
CA ALA A 94 0.14 8.58 -4.91
C ALA A 94 -1.09 7.78 -5.35
N GLU A 95 -1.33 7.68 -6.66
CA GLU A 95 -2.46 6.90 -7.19
C GLU A 95 -2.38 5.43 -6.78
N ALA A 96 -1.20 4.83 -6.91
CA ALA A 96 -0.99 3.43 -6.52
C ALA A 96 -1.17 3.22 -5.02
N CYS A 97 -0.66 4.15 -4.21
CA CYS A 97 -0.80 4.10 -2.76
C CYS A 97 -2.26 4.16 -2.32
N PHE A 98 -3.02 5.11 -2.86
CA PHE A 98 -4.42 5.26 -2.49
C PHE A 98 -5.27 4.07 -2.97
N ALA A 99 -4.97 3.52 -4.15
CA ALA A 99 -5.65 2.32 -4.63
C ALA A 99 -5.38 1.12 -3.73
N CYS A 100 -4.13 0.95 -3.32
CA CYS A 100 -3.75 -0.14 -2.40
C CYS A 100 -4.43 0.02 -1.05
N ALA A 101 -4.46 1.24 -0.51
CA ALA A 101 -5.13 1.52 0.76
C ALA A 101 -6.61 1.13 0.71
N ARG A 102 -7.30 1.47 -0.37
CA ARG A 102 -8.71 1.12 -0.54
C ARG A 102 -8.92 -0.39 -0.57
N THR A 103 -8.07 -1.12 -1.30
CA THR A 103 -8.18 -2.59 -1.40
C THR A 103 -7.90 -3.26 -0.07
N CYS A 104 -6.88 -2.81 0.64
CA CYS A 104 -6.54 -3.35 1.96
C CYS A 104 -7.68 -3.11 2.95
N MET A 105 -8.27 -1.91 2.96
CA MET A 105 -9.39 -1.61 3.86
C MET A 105 -10.63 -2.42 3.50
N ALA A 106 -10.90 -2.62 2.21
CA ALA A 106 -12.01 -3.48 1.79
C ALA A 106 -11.86 -4.90 2.31
N LEU A 107 -10.64 -5.43 2.29
CA LEU A 107 -10.34 -6.76 2.82
C LEU A 107 -10.53 -6.81 4.34
N VAL A 108 -10.08 -5.80 5.06
CA VAL A 108 -10.26 -5.69 6.51
C VAL A 108 -11.75 -5.64 6.86
N GLU A 109 -12.53 -4.85 6.12
CA GLU A 109 -13.98 -4.74 6.33
C GLU A 109 -14.68 -6.07 6.07
N SER A 110 -14.28 -6.83 5.05
CA SER A 110 -14.81 -8.17 4.77
C SER A 110 -14.58 -9.11 5.96
N VAL A 111 -13.39 -9.08 6.56
CA VAL A 111 -13.07 -9.88 7.73
C VAL A 111 -13.95 -9.49 8.91
N SER A 112 -14.16 -8.19 9.15
CA SER A 112 -15.04 -7.69 10.19
C SER A 112 -16.49 -8.16 10.00
N GLU A 113 -16.99 -8.09 8.76
CA GLU A 113 -18.34 -8.55 8.43
C GLU A 113 -18.50 -10.05 8.69
N GLU A 114 -17.51 -10.86 8.30
CA GLU A 114 -17.52 -12.30 8.57
C GLU A 114 -17.51 -12.59 10.08
N ALA A 115 -16.70 -11.86 10.85
CA ALA A 115 -16.61 -12.03 12.29
C ALA A 115 -17.92 -11.66 12.99
N ASN A 116 -18.70 -10.73 12.42
CA ASN A 116 -19.98 -10.28 12.97
C ASN A 116 -21.18 -11.01 12.36
N ALA A 117 -20.95 -11.94 11.43
CA ALA A 117 -22.02 -12.70 10.80
C ALA A 117 -22.71 -13.60 11.85
N PRO A 118 -24.06 -13.74 11.80
CA PRO A 118 -24.75 -14.63 12.72
C PRO A 118 -24.31 -16.08 12.51
N SER A 119 -24.12 -16.80 13.60
CA SER A 119 -23.87 -18.25 13.55
C SER A 119 -25.13 -18.95 13.09
N VAL A 120 -24.97 -19.87 12.17
CA VAL A 120 -26.11 -20.65 11.64
C VAL A 120 -26.10 -22.04 12.23
#